data_8924aa95f6462c9fdd18a72de40b3191
#
_entry.id   8924aa95f6462c9fdd18a72de40b3191
#
_cell.length_a   1.000
_cell.length_b   1.000
_cell.length_c   1.000
_cell.angle_alpha   90.00
_cell.angle_beta   90.00
_cell.angle_gamma   90.00
#
_symmetry.space_group_name_H-M   'P 1'
#
loop_
_entity.id
_entity.type
_entity.pdbx_description
1 polymer ?
#
loop_
_entity_poly.entity_id
_entity_poly.type
_entity_poly.pdbx_seq_one_letter_code
_entity_poly.pdbx_strand_id
1 'polypeptide(L)'
;ATITPDEARVKEFGLKKMWKSPNGTIRNILGGTIFREPIVMSNVPRLVPGWTKPIVVARHAFGDQYKATDFKVPGAGRLTVTFTPEDGSEPIEHVVYDYGQDGGVAQVQYNVNDSIRGFARACFNYGLMRHYPVYLSTKNTILKAYDGQFKDIFAEVFETDYKDKFAEAGLTYEHRL
;
A
#
# COMPACT_ATOMS: atom_id res chain seq x y z
N ALA A 1 1.21 -6.20 21.37
CA ALA A 1 0.06 -5.69 20.66
C ALA A 1 -0.44 -4.42 21.34
N THR A 2 -0.83 -3.46 20.57
CA THR A 2 -1.33 -2.18 21.05
C THR A 2 -2.81 -2.07 20.70
N ILE A 3 -3.60 -1.61 21.64
CA ILE A 3 -5.03 -1.38 21.47
C ILE A 3 -5.25 0.13 21.35
N THR A 4 -5.95 0.55 20.30
CA THR A 4 -6.45 1.92 20.21
C THR A 4 -7.70 2.01 21.07
N PRO A 5 -7.84 2.99 21.97
CA PRO A 5 -9.06 3.18 22.73
C PRO A 5 -10.21 3.54 21.77
N ASP A 6 -11.35 2.90 21.98
CA ASP A 6 -12.59 3.24 21.30
C ASP A 6 -13.22 4.53 21.86
N GLU A 7 -14.29 5.00 21.22
CA GLU A 7 -14.97 6.23 21.65
C GLU A 7 -15.53 6.14 23.09
N ALA A 8 -15.94 4.96 23.53
CA ALA A 8 -16.45 4.74 24.88
C ALA A 8 -15.32 4.95 25.90
N ARG A 9 -14.13 4.40 25.64
CA ARG A 9 -12.94 4.56 26.49
C ARG A 9 -12.40 5.98 26.46
N VAL A 10 -12.46 6.66 25.33
CA VAL A 10 -12.10 8.08 25.24
C VAL A 10 -12.94 8.92 26.20
N LYS A 11 -14.26 8.66 26.28
CA LYS A 11 -15.16 9.32 27.23
C LYS A 11 -14.92 8.88 28.68
N GLU A 12 -14.79 7.58 28.92
CA GLU A 12 -14.56 7.00 30.25
C GLU A 12 -13.31 7.59 30.93
N PHE A 13 -12.21 7.71 30.17
CA PHE A 13 -10.92 8.20 30.67
C PHE A 13 -10.69 9.69 30.44
N GLY A 14 -11.66 10.44 29.94
CA GLY A 14 -11.55 11.88 29.68
C GLY A 14 -10.43 12.26 28.71
N LEU A 15 -10.15 11.41 27.71
CA LEU A 15 -9.09 11.65 26.75
C LEU A 15 -9.50 12.77 25.78
N LYS A 16 -8.55 13.61 25.41
CA LYS A 16 -8.79 14.75 24.48
C LYS A 16 -9.25 14.32 23.09
N LYS A 17 -8.82 13.16 22.64
CA LYS A 17 -9.18 12.59 21.33
C LYS A 17 -8.84 11.10 21.27
N MET A 18 -9.45 10.39 20.34
CA MET A 18 -9.02 9.06 19.96
C MET A 18 -7.67 9.13 19.25
N TRP A 19 -6.70 8.32 19.68
CA TRP A 19 -5.40 8.25 19.05
C TRP A 19 -5.45 7.38 17.80
N LYS A 20 -4.61 7.71 16.81
CA LYS A 20 -4.39 6.83 15.66
C LYS A 20 -3.77 5.51 16.15
N SER A 21 -4.05 4.42 15.44
CA SER A 21 -3.50 3.11 15.77
C SER A 21 -1.97 3.18 15.93
N PRO A 22 -1.41 2.80 17.09
CA PRO A 22 0.04 2.76 17.27
C PRO A 22 0.74 1.84 16.28
N ASN A 23 0.09 0.74 15.88
CA ASN A 23 0.61 -0.18 14.87
C ASN A 23 0.78 0.52 13.51
N GLY A 24 -0.24 1.27 13.07
CA GLY A 24 -0.18 2.06 11.84
C GLY A 24 0.89 3.15 11.91
N THR A 25 0.98 3.83 13.05
CA THR A 25 1.97 4.90 13.29
C THR A 25 3.40 4.35 13.24
N ILE A 26 3.69 3.25 13.94
CA ILE A 26 5.02 2.62 13.96
C ILE A 26 5.41 2.15 12.57
N ARG A 27 4.50 1.48 11.83
CA ARG A 27 4.77 1.03 10.45
C ARG A 27 5.14 2.19 9.53
N ASN A 28 4.42 3.29 9.62
CA ASN A 28 4.70 4.46 8.78
C ASN A 28 5.99 5.19 9.16
N ILE A 29 6.40 5.15 10.44
CA ILE A 29 7.68 5.72 10.89
C ILE A 29 8.85 4.86 10.42
N LEU A 30 8.74 3.55 10.59
CA LEU A 30 9.80 2.62 10.21
C LEU A 30 9.89 2.43 8.69
N GLY A 31 8.78 2.57 7.98
CA GLY A 31 8.69 2.19 6.58
C GLY A 31 8.85 0.68 6.40
N GLY A 32 9.25 0.27 5.20
CA GLY A 32 9.60 -1.13 4.92
C GLY A 32 8.43 -1.97 4.43
N THR A 33 8.64 -3.28 4.46
CA THR A 33 7.72 -4.27 3.90
C THR A 33 7.44 -5.37 4.90
N ILE A 34 6.17 -5.78 4.97
CA ILE A 34 5.75 -6.91 5.80
C ILE A 34 5.45 -8.09 4.88
N PHE A 35 6.16 -9.19 5.07
CA PHE A 35 5.92 -10.44 4.37
C PHE A 35 5.03 -11.34 5.21
N ARG A 36 3.87 -11.72 4.66
CA ARG A 36 2.93 -12.62 5.29
C ARG A 36 3.10 -14.01 4.71
N GLU A 37 3.90 -14.81 5.39
CA GLU A 37 4.09 -16.21 5.06
C GLU A 37 3.03 -17.06 5.78
N PRO A 38 2.27 -17.91 5.07
CA PRO A 38 1.28 -18.78 5.71
C PRO A 38 1.97 -19.85 6.55
N ILE A 39 1.36 -20.17 7.69
CA ILE A 39 1.77 -21.30 8.53
C ILE A 39 1.14 -22.56 7.94
N VAL A 40 1.96 -23.46 7.41
CA VAL A 40 1.51 -24.75 6.83
C VAL A 40 1.69 -25.86 7.85
N MET A 41 0.59 -26.51 8.21
CA MET A 41 0.56 -27.64 9.13
C MET A 41 0.33 -28.94 8.37
N SER A 42 1.09 -29.99 8.70
CA SER A 42 0.98 -31.29 8.03
C SER A 42 -0.33 -32.03 8.31
N ASN A 43 -0.92 -31.79 9.46
CA ASN A 43 -2.15 -32.43 9.93
C ASN A 43 -3.43 -31.64 9.59
N VAL A 44 -3.32 -30.48 8.94
CA VAL A 44 -4.46 -29.68 8.48
C VAL A 44 -4.52 -29.73 6.97
N PRO A 45 -5.57 -30.30 6.37
CA PRO A 45 -5.74 -30.35 4.92
C PRO A 45 -5.74 -28.94 4.30
N ARG A 46 -5.02 -28.78 3.19
CA ARG A 46 -5.03 -27.51 2.44
C ARG A 46 -6.34 -27.39 1.66
N LEU A 47 -6.83 -26.15 1.53
CA LEU A 47 -8.02 -25.89 0.71
C LEU A 47 -7.78 -26.28 -0.77
N VAL A 48 -6.57 -26.04 -1.26
CA VAL A 48 -6.13 -26.48 -2.61
C VAL A 48 -4.99 -27.49 -2.45
N PRO A 49 -5.26 -28.80 -2.56
CA PRO A 49 -4.28 -29.86 -2.26
C PRO A 49 -3.00 -29.80 -3.11
N GLY A 50 -3.10 -29.30 -4.35
CA GLY A 50 -1.96 -29.16 -5.27
C GLY A 50 -1.00 -28.03 -4.94
N TRP A 51 -1.35 -27.14 -4.02
CA TRP A 51 -0.45 -26.05 -3.59
C TRP A 51 0.52 -26.56 -2.52
N THR A 52 1.67 -27.00 -2.96
CA THR A 52 2.69 -27.61 -2.08
C THR A 52 3.65 -26.60 -1.46
N LYS A 53 3.73 -25.38 -2.00
CA LYS A 53 4.57 -24.28 -1.50
C LYS A 53 3.71 -23.14 -0.99
N PRO A 54 4.15 -22.39 0.05
CA PRO A 54 3.42 -21.23 0.52
C PRO A 54 3.42 -20.10 -0.53
N ILE A 55 2.28 -19.40 -0.62
CA ILE A 55 2.20 -18.13 -1.35
C ILE A 55 2.38 -17.02 -0.32
N VAL A 56 3.43 -16.24 -0.48
CA VAL A 56 3.77 -15.15 0.44
C VAL A 56 3.25 -13.83 -0.10
N VAL A 57 2.49 -13.11 0.73
CA VAL A 57 1.96 -11.79 0.36
C VAL A 57 2.83 -10.71 0.99
N ALA A 58 3.49 -9.92 0.14
CA ALA A 58 4.20 -8.72 0.55
C ALA A 58 3.22 -7.56 0.74
N ARG A 59 3.36 -6.83 1.84
CA ARG A 59 2.56 -5.66 2.16
C ARG A 59 3.45 -4.44 2.29
N HIS A 60 3.19 -3.43 1.47
CA HIS A 60 3.78 -2.11 1.63
C HIS A 60 3.29 -1.47 2.93
N ALA A 61 4.20 -0.98 3.77
CA ALA A 61 3.87 -0.49 5.11
C ALA A 61 3.81 1.04 5.21
N PHE A 62 3.82 1.75 4.09
CA PHE A 62 3.83 3.20 4.03
C PHE A 62 2.77 3.75 3.08
N GLY A 63 2.13 4.85 3.47
CA GLY A 63 1.19 5.53 2.60
C GLY A 63 -0.11 4.76 2.37
N ASP A 64 -0.65 4.88 1.17
CA ASP A 64 -1.85 4.22 0.68
C ASP A 64 -3.04 4.38 1.67
N GLN A 65 -3.85 3.34 1.83
CA GLN A 65 -4.99 3.36 2.75
C GLN A 65 -4.61 3.58 4.23
N TYR A 66 -3.36 3.30 4.64
CA TYR A 66 -2.91 3.47 6.03
C TYR A 66 -2.59 4.91 6.41
N LYS A 67 -2.44 5.77 5.43
CA LYS A 67 -2.24 7.22 5.56
C LYS A 67 -3.28 8.02 4.79
N ALA A 68 -4.34 7.37 4.33
CA ALA A 68 -5.42 8.05 3.64
C ALA A 68 -6.06 9.11 4.52
N THR A 69 -6.45 10.20 3.91
CA THR A 69 -7.37 11.17 4.49
C THR A 69 -8.77 10.82 4.03
N ASP A 70 -9.61 10.36 4.94
CA ASP A 70 -10.99 9.99 4.66
C ASP A 70 -11.96 10.79 5.56
N PHE A 71 -13.11 11.13 5.00
CA PHE A 71 -14.14 11.91 5.71
C PHE A 71 -15.52 11.74 5.09
N LYS A 72 -16.52 12.07 5.92
CA LYS A 72 -17.92 12.15 5.46
C LYS A 72 -18.16 13.49 4.81
N VAL A 73 -18.83 13.49 3.66
CA VAL A 73 -19.32 14.68 2.98
C VAL A 73 -20.77 14.89 3.42
N PRO A 74 -21.09 16.00 4.12
CA PRO A 74 -22.38 16.14 4.80
C PRO A 74 -23.56 16.49 3.89
N GLY A 75 -23.31 16.91 2.65
CA GLY A 75 -24.37 17.34 1.74
C GLY A 75 -23.83 17.85 0.41
N ALA A 76 -24.62 18.66 -0.28
CA ALA A 76 -24.25 19.21 -1.58
C ALA A 76 -22.97 20.07 -1.52
N GLY A 77 -22.11 19.91 -2.51
CA GLY A 77 -20.88 20.67 -2.63
C GLY A 77 -19.89 20.05 -3.60
N ARG A 78 -18.84 20.78 -3.90
CA ARG A 78 -17.76 20.35 -4.80
C ARG A 78 -16.56 19.86 -4.02
N LEU A 79 -16.10 18.66 -4.33
CA LEU A 79 -14.83 18.13 -3.85
C LEU A 79 -13.73 18.42 -4.86
N THR A 80 -12.67 19.09 -4.40
CA THR A 80 -11.44 19.30 -5.18
C THR A 80 -10.22 18.78 -4.43
N VAL A 81 -9.18 18.42 -5.18
CA VAL A 81 -7.84 18.12 -4.66
C VAL A 81 -6.86 19.05 -5.33
N THR A 82 -6.08 19.77 -4.53
CA THR A 82 -5.10 20.74 -5.02
C THR A 82 -3.69 20.35 -4.58
N PHE A 83 -2.77 20.31 -5.53
CA PHE A 83 -1.35 20.23 -5.26
C PHE A 83 -0.74 21.64 -5.46
N THR A 84 -0.08 22.16 -4.43
CA THR A 84 0.59 23.48 -4.46
C THR A 84 2.10 23.25 -4.50
N PRO A 85 2.78 23.57 -5.63
CA PRO A 85 4.24 23.46 -5.73
C PRO A 85 4.96 24.45 -4.80
N GLU A 86 6.10 24.04 -4.25
CA GLU A 86 6.95 24.91 -3.41
C GLU A 86 7.73 25.96 -4.22
N ASP A 87 7.94 25.72 -5.52
CA ASP A 87 8.68 26.63 -6.40
C ASP A 87 7.88 27.85 -6.86
N GLY A 88 6.62 27.97 -6.40
CA GLY A 88 5.73 29.07 -6.74
C GLY A 88 5.07 28.96 -8.11
N SER A 89 5.21 27.81 -8.80
CA SER A 89 4.45 27.54 -10.00
C SER A 89 2.95 27.39 -9.72
N GLU A 90 2.13 27.46 -10.78
CA GLU A 90 0.67 27.39 -10.64
C GLU A 90 0.21 26.10 -9.95
N PRO A 91 -0.71 26.20 -8.99
CA PRO A 91 -1.30 25.01 -8.38
C PRO A 91 -2.03 24.12 -9.38
N ILE A 92 -1.93 22.81 -9.18
CA ILE A 92 -2.66 21.81 -9.96
C ILE A 92 -3.92 21.45 -9.19
N GLU A 93 -5.08 21.78 -9.72
CA GLU A 93 -6.37 21.47 -9.12
C GLU A 93 -7.13 20.43 -9.95
N HIS A 94 -7.67 19.43 -9.26
CA HIS A 94 -8.55 18.44 -9.82
C HIS A 94 -9.92 18.50 -9.16
N VAL A 95 -10.98 18.74 -9.94
CA VAL A 95 -12.34 18.53 -9.49
C VAL A 95 -12.59 17.02 -9.45
N VAL A 96 -12.88 16.49 -8.27
CA VAL A 96 -13.11 15.06 -8.06
C VAL A 96 -14.55 14.70 -8.29
N TYR A 97 -15.46 15.43 -7.62
CA TYR A 97 -16.90 15.16 -7.71
C TYR A 97 -17.76 16.32 -7.20
N ASP A 98 -18.94 16.49 -7.79
CA ASP A 98 -19.99 17.41 -7.31
C ASP A 98 -21.07 16.59 -6.58
N TYR A 99 -21.13 16.71 -5.26
CA TYR A 99 -22.08 15.98 -4.41
C TYR A 99 -23.46 16.63 -4.40
N GLY A 100 -24.50 15.79 -4.40
CA GLY A 100 -25.88 16.19 -4.15
C GLY A 100 -26.23 16.33 -2.66
N GLN A 101 -27.52 16.56 -2.35
CA GLN A 101 -27.98 16.84 -0.98
C GLN A 101 -27.70 15.74 0.04
N ASP A 102 -27.67 14.48 -0.40
CA ASP A 102 -27.43 13.34 0.49
C ASP A 102 -25.95 13.21 0.92
N GLY A 103 -25.03 13.99 0.30
CA GLY A 103 -23.61 13.91 0.60
C GLY A 103 -22.97 12.59 0.21
N GLY A 104 -22.06 12.09 1.04
CA GLY A 104 -21.35 10.83 0.78
C GLY A 104 -20.08 10.67 1.60
N VAL A 105 -19.09 10.04 0.99
CA VAL A 105 -17.75 9.84 1.57
C VAL A 105 -16.68 10.21 0.56
N ALA A 106 -15.53 10.65 1.05
CA ALA A 106 -14.37 10.93 0.22
C ALA A 106 -13.10 10.40 0.85
N GLN A 107 -12.13 10.03 0.02
CA GLN A 107 -10.82 9.54 0.45
C GLN A 107 -9.73 10.01 -0.51
N VAL A 108 -8.61 10.48 0.05
CA VAL A 108 -7.40 10.81 -0.69
C VAL A 108 -6.26 9.93 -0.18
N GLN A 109 -5.52 9.33 -1.11
CA GLN A 109 -4.34 8.50 -0.82
C GLN A 109 -3.11 9.07 -1.50
N TYR A 110 -1.94 8.77 -0.97
CA TYR A 110 -0.65 9.15 -1.55
C TYR A 110 0.41 8.08 -1.30
N ASN A 111 1.46 8.11 -2.11
CA ASN A 111 2.71 7.43 -1.83
C ASN A 111 3.88 8.25 -2.35
N VAL A 112 5.12 7.84 -2.05
CA VAL A 112 6.33 8.51 -2.51
C VAL A 112 7.27 7.53 -3.21
N ASN A 113 8.00 8.01 -4.23
CA ASN A 113 8.84 7.18 -5.09
C ASN A 113 9.89 6.38 -4.31
N ASP A 114 10.54 6.99 -3.31
CA ASP A 114 11.57 6.29 -2.52
C ASP A 114 11.00 5.14 -1.70
N SER A 115 9.78 5.31 -1.17
CA SER A 115 9.09 4.23 -0.45
C SER A 115 8.70 3.09 -1.40
N ILE A 116 8.26 3.40 -2.62
CA ILE A 116 7.95 2.41 -3.65
C ILE A 116 9.21 1.66 -4.07
N ARG A 117 10.35 2.36 -4.29
CA ARG A 117 11.64 1.73 -4.58
C ARG A 117 12.11 0.81 -3.45
N GLY A 118 11.98 1.26 -2.21
CA GLY A 118 12.28 0.45 -1.03
C GLY A 118 11.42 -0.82 -0.97
N PHE A 119 10.14 -0.71 -1.28
CA PHE A 119 9.22 -1.84 -1.37
C PHE A 119 9.63 -2.83 -2.47
N ALA A 120 9.95 -2.33 -3.68
CA ALA A 120 10.43 -3.16 -4.77
C ALA A 120 11.69 -3.95 -4.39
N ARG A 121 12.72 -3.26 -3.84
CA ARG A 121 13.96 -3.90 -3.39
C ARG A 121 13.71 -4.95 -2.30
N ALA A 122 12.84 -4.67 -1.35
CA ALA A 122 12.47 -5.64 -0.30
C ALA A 122 11.83 -6.90 -0.91
N CYS A 123 10.92 -6.75 -1.87
CA CYS A 123 10.26 -7.87 -2.54
C CYS A 123 11.25 -8.71 -3.35
N PHE A 124 12.13 -8.09 -4.12
CA PHE A 124 13.12 -8.82 -4.91
C PHE A 124 14.16 -9.51 -4.04
N ASN A 125 14.67 -8.86 -2.98
CA ASN A 125 15.56 -9.49 -2.02
C ASN A 125 14.92 -10.68 -1.33
N TYR A 126 13.64 -10.57 -0.95
CA TYR A 126 12.91 -11.68 -0.34
C TYR A 126 12.72 -12.84 -1.34
N GLY A 127 12.38 -12.54 -2.60
CA GLY A 127 12.28 -13.53 -3.67
C GLY A 127 13.57 -14.32 -3.86
N LEU A 128 14.72 -13.62 -3.95
CA LEU A 128 16.05 -14.26 -4.04
C LEU A 128 16.35 -15.10 -2.80
N MET A 129 16.15 -14.55 -1.60
CA MET A 129 16.41 -15.26 -0.33
C MET A 129 15.60 -16.55 -0.20
N ARG A 130 14.32 -16.53 -0.66
CA ARG A 130 13.42 -17.68 -0.58
C ARG A 130 13.47 -18.57 -1.81
N HIS A 131 14.21 -18.17 -2.84
CA HIS A 131 14.21 -18.82 -4.15
C HIS A 131 12.79 -18.93 -4.74
N TYR A 132 12.06 -17.80 -4.74
CA TYR A 132 10.71 -17.68 -5.24
C TYR A 132 10.61 -16.63 -6.34
N PRO A 133 9.79 -16.85 -7.37
CA PRO A 133 9.45 -15.79 -8.33
C PRO A 133 8.67 -14.66 -7.64
N VAL A 134 8.73 -13.48 -8.22
CA VAL A 134 8.02 -12.31 -7.70
C VAL A 134 6.97 -11.86 -8.70
N TYR A 135 5.75 -11.66 -8.23
CA TYR A 135 4.64 -11.12 -8.99
C TYR A 135 4.17 -9.82 -8.37
N LEU A 136 4.14 -8.76 -9.16
CA LEU A 136 3.46 -7.51 -8.81
C LEU A 136 2.08 -7.52 -9.46
N SER A 137 1.02 -7.35 -8.67
CA SER A 137 -0.33 -7.13 -9.19
C SER A 137 -0.76 -5.71 -8.93
N THR A 138 -1.30 -5.05 -9.95
CA THR A 138 -1.81 -3.69 -9.88
C THR A 138 -3.14 -3.56 -10.63
N LYS A 139 -3.81 -2.41 -10.47
CA LYS A 139 -4.98 -2.03 -11.25
C LYS A 139 -4.66 -0.82 -12.15
N ASN A 140 -3.48 -0.82 -12.77
CA ASN A 140 -3.00 0.30 -13.58
C ASN A 140 -3.83 0.57 -14.86
N THR A 141 -4.71 -0.34 -15.25
CA THR A 141 -5.69 -0.07 -16.32
C THR A 141 -6.73 0.97 -15.93
N ILE A 142 -7.01 1.10 -14.63
CA ILE A 142 -7.93 2.09 -14.04
C ILE A 142 -7.13 3.20 -13.36
N LEU A 143 -6.26 2.84 -12.43
CA LEU A 143 -5.40 3.77 -11.67
C LEU A 143 -4.09 4.01 -12.43
N LYS A 144 -4.21 4.65 -13.60
CA LYS A 144 -3.10 4.78 -14.56
C LYS A 144 -1.89 5.51 -13.99
N ALA A 145 -2.10 6.54 -13.18
CA ALA A 145 -1.02 7.30 -12.55
C ALA A 145 -0.54 6.62 -11.27
N TYR A 146 -1.43 6.28 -10.34
CA TYR A 146 -1.07 5.75 -9.03
C TYR A 146 -0.43 4.35 -9.14
N ASP A 147 -1.18 3.38 -9.61
CA ASP A 147 -0.70 2.01 -9.80
C ASP A 147 0.35 1.91 -10.93
N GLY A 148 0.23 2.79 -11.94
CA GLY A 148 1.22 2.91 -13.00
C GLY A 148 2.60 3.27 -12.46
N GLN A 149 2.69 4.17 -11.49
CA GLN A 149 3.95 4.55 -10.84
C GLN A 149 4.59 3.36 -10.09
N PHE A 150 3.79 2.56 -9.39
CA PHE A 150 4.28 1.32 -8.77
C PHE A 150 4.84 0.35 -9.81
N LYS A 151 4.09 0.12 -10.90
CA LYS A 151 4.52 -0.76 -12.00
C LYS A 151 5.83 -0.29 -12.61
N ASP A 152 5.96 1.00 -12.91
CA ASP A 152 7.12 1.57 -13.59
C ASP A 152 8.36 1.54 -12.68
N ILE A 153 8.23 1.91 -11.40
CA ILE A 153 9.34 1.84 -10.43
C ILE A 153 9.79 0.40 -10.18
N PHE A 154 8.85 -0.55 -10.06
CA PHE A 154 9.22 -1.97 -9.91
C PHE A 154 9.98 -2.48 -11.14
N ALA A 155 9.54 -2.11 -12.35
CA ALA A 155 10.24 -2.47 -13.58
C ALA A 155 11.64 -1.84 -13.64
N GLU A 156 11.77 -0.53 -13.32
CA GLU A 156 13.06 0.17 -13.25
C GLU A 156 14.03 -0.53 -12.30
N VAL A 157 13.60 -0.78 -11.05
CA VAL A 157 14.44 -1.41 -10.02
C VAL A 157 14.82 -2.84 -10.42
N PHE A 158 13.90 -3.60 -11.04
CA PHE A 158 14.20 -4.93 -11.52
C PHE A 158 15.27 -4.92 -12.60
N GLU A 159 15.08 -4.12 -13.64
CA GLU A 159 16.00 -4.06 -14.79
C GLU A 159 17.40 -3.59 -14.37
N THR A 160 17.50 -2.62 -13.43
CA THR A 160 18.79 -2.06 -13.03
C THR A 160 19.52 -2.89 -11.98
N ASP A 161 18.82 -3.43 -10.98
CA ASP A 161 19.46 -3.98 -9.78
C ASP A 161 19.32 -5.50 -9.65
N TYR A 162 18.34 -6.13 -10.30
CA TYR A 162 17.94 -7.52 -10.00
C TYR A 162 17.85 -8.46 -11.18
N LYS A 163 17.80 -7.99 -12.41
CA LYS A 163 17.62 -8.81 -13.60
C LYS A 163 18.64 -9.96 -13.71
N ASP A 164 19.91 -9.64 -13.60
CA ASP A 164 20.98 -10.64 -13.70
C ASP A 164 20.94 -11.64 -12.52
N LYS A 165 20.69 -11.13 -11.32
CA LYS A 165 20.57 -11.97 -10.10
C LYS A 165 19.40 -12.95 -10.20
N PHE A 166 18.27 -12.52 -10.76
CA PHE A 166 17.11 -13.38 -10.98
C PHE A 166 17.38 -14.41 -12.07
N ALA A 167 18.05 -14.01 -13.15
CA ALA A 167 18.45 -14.92 -14.23
C ALA A 167 19.42 -16.00 -13.72
N GLU A 168 20.45 -15.64 -12.96
CA GLU A 168 21.38 -16.57 -12.33
C GLU A 168 20.68 -17.54 -11.36
N ALA A 169 19.67 -17.05 -10.62
CA ALA A 169 18.88 -17.87 -9.71
C ALA A 169 17.79 -18.70 -10.43
N GLY A 170 17.60 -18.57 -11.73
CA GLY A 170 16.50 -19.20 -12.47
C GLY A 170 15.11 -18.73 -12.04
N LEU A 171 14.98 -17.47 -11.58
CA LEU A 171 13.76 -16.87 -11.10
C LEU A 171 13.20 -15.84 -12.08
N THR A 172 11.92 -15.56 -11.95
CA THR A 172 11.22 -14.58 -12.79
C THR A 172 10.57 -13.48 -11.96
N TYR A 173 10.47 -12.31 -12.56
CA TYR A 173 9.59 -11.22 -12.12
C TYR A 173 8.55 -10.96 -13.19
N GLU A 174 7.30 -10.83 -12.79
CA GLU A 174 6.21 -10.51 -13.69
C GLU A 174 5.25 -9.49 -13.06
N HIS A 175 4.80 -8.56 -13.90
CA HIS A 175 3.66 -7.69 -13.56
C HIS A 175 2.37 -8.31 -14.10
N ARG A 176 1.33 -8.35 -13.26
CA ARG A 176 -0.01 -8.87 -13.58
C ARG A 176 -1.08 -7.83 -13.24
N LEU A 177 -2.19 -7.87 -13.97
CA LEU A 177 -3.39 -7.03 -13.75
C LEU A 177 -4.34 -7.69 -12.76
#